data_74573ba7ffda187c7740408dd8ec8ec3
#
_entry.id   74573ba7ffda187c7740408dd8ec8ec3
#
_cell.length_a   1.000
_cell.length_b   1.000
_cell.length_c   1.000
_cell.angle_alpha   90.00
_cell.angle_beta   90.00
_cell.angle_gamma   90.00
#
_symmetry.space_group_name_H-M   'P 1'
#
loop_
_entity.id
_entity.type
_entity.pdbx_description
1 polymer ?
#
loop_
_entity_poly.entity_id
_entity_poly.type
_entity_poly.pdbx_seq_one_letter_code
_entity_poly.pdbx_strand_id
1 'polypeptide(L)'
;VTASPFWTYRPTFVTGGTGLVGSWLVRRLVDLGADVVCLVRDWVPASELLAGTTTDGSAKLAGKVRIVRGDIRDQALMERVLGEYEIDTVVHLAAQTIVGIANRNPISTFETNIQGTWSVLEACRRSPKVKQIVVASSDKAYGDCDTLPYDETTPLDGINPYDVSKSCSDLLTRSYAKSFGLPVVTTRCGNFYGGGDLNWNRIVPGTIRSVLNNERPVIRSDGTFIRDYFYVE
;
A
#
# COMPACT_ATOMS: atom_id res chain seq x y z
N VAL A 1 -13.23 20.05 -0.08
CA VAL A 1 -11.76 20.07 0.02
C VAL A 1 -11.26 21.02 -1.06
N THR A 2 -10.52 22.07 -0.69
CA THR A 2 -9.90 22.98 -1.64
C THR A 2 -8.68 22.29 -2.29
N ALA A 3 -8.53 22.45 -3.61
CA ALA A 3 -7.36 21.99 -4.34
C ALA A 3 -6.08 22.51 -3.65
N SER A 4 -5.07 21.64 -3.52
CA SER A 4 -3.79 22.03 -2.96
C SER A 4 -2.86 22.46 -4.08
N PRO A 5 -2.23 23.66 -4.02
CA PRO A 5 -1.25 24.07 -5.03
C PRO A 5 -0.14 23.06 -5.27
N PHE A 6 0.22 22.29 -4.23
CA PHE A 6 1.24 21.25 -4.31
C PHE A 6 0.79 20.05 -5.17
N TRP A 7 -0.49 19.67 -5.10
CA TRP A 7 -1.01 18.49 -5.81
C TRP A 7 -1.60 18.81 -7.18
N THR A 8 -1.96 20.07 -7.44
CA THR A 8 -2.65 20.47 -8.68
C THR A 8 -1.81 20.09 -9.90
N TYR A 9 -2.39 19.26 -10.77
CA TYR A 9 -1.77 18.70 -11.98
C TYR A 9 -0.45 17.91 -11.75
N ARG A 10 -0.16 17.48 -10.52
CA ARG A 10 1.03 16.72 -10.23
C ARG A 10 0.87 15.25 -10.69
N PRO A 11 1.71 14.80 -11.66
CA PRO A 11 1.64 13.42 -12.15
C PRO A 11 2.08 12.46 -11.04
N THR A 12 1.11 11.69 -10.53
CA THR A 12 1.31 10.81 -9.37
C THR A 12 0.98 9.37 -9.72
N PHE A 13 1.96 8.48 -9.58
CA PHE A 13 1.78 7.05 -9.81
C PHE A 13 1.51 6.32 -8.49
N VAL A 14 0.42 5.57 -8.44
CA VAL A 14 0.02 4.79 -7.26
C VAL A 14 -0.05 3.31 -7.62
N THR A 15 0.72 2.50 -6.92
CA THR A 15 0.55 1.04 -6.95
C THR A 15 -0.29 0.60 -5.75
N GLY A 16 -1.11 -0.43 -5.91
CA GLY A 16 -2.00 -0.89 -4.84
C GLY A 16 -3.25 -0.03 -4.64
N GLY A 17 -3.64 0.77 -5.65
CA GLY A 17 -4.82 1.65 -5.61
C GLY A 17 -6.16 0.92 -5.42
N THR A 18 -6.23 -0.40 -5.65
CA THR A 18 -7.42 -1.22 -5.41
C THR A 18 -7.56 -1.71 -3.96
N GLY A 19 -6.52 -1.53 -3.13
CA GLY A 19 -6.54 -1.90 -1.70
C GLY A 19 -7.23 -0.85 -0.82
N LEU A 20 -7.39 -1.16 0.48
CA LEU A 20 -8.02 -0.27 1.44
C LEU A 20 -7.35 1.13 1.45
N VAL A 21 -6.09 1.20 1.83
CA VAL A 21 -5.36 2.48 1.92
C VAL A 21 -5.23 3.15 0.55
N GLY A 22 -4.94 2.36 -0.49
CA GLY A 22 -4.73 2.88 -1.83
C GLY A 22 -5.95 3.57 -2.43
N SER A 23 -7.15 3.02 -2.24
CA SER A 23 -8.38 3.62 -2.76
C SER A 23 -8.72 4.95 -2.07
N TRP A 24 -8.54 5.03 -0.76
CA TRP A 24 -8.70 6.28 -0.01
C TRP A 24 -7.67 7.34 -0.40
N LEU A 25 -6.41 6.93 -0.54
CA LEU A 25 -5.35 7.82 -1.01
C LEU A 25 -5.63 8.35 -2.41
N VAL A 26 -6.01 7.48 -3.34
CA VAL A 26 -6.35 7.89 -4.72
C VAL A 26 -7.49 8.90 -4.73
N ARG A 27 -8.55 8.65 -3.95
CA ARG A 27 -9.65 9.60 -3.77
C ARG A 27 -9.14 10.95 -3.30
N ARG A 28 -8.33 10.95 -2.25
CA ARG A 28 -7.77 12.17 -1.67
C ARG A 28 -6.89 12.94 -2.66
N LEU A 29 -6.04 12.24 -3.40
CA LEU A 29 -5.18 12.84 -4.42
C LEU A 29 -5.99 13.47 -5.55
N VAL A 30 -7.03 12.80 -6.04
CA VAL A 30 -7.96 13.33 -7.06
C VAL A 30 -8.67 14.57 -6.56
N ASP A 31 -9.16 14.58 -5.32
CA ASP A 31 -9.85 15.72 -4.71
C ASP A 31 -8.90 16.91 -4.50
N LEU A 32 -7.61 16.65 -4.31
CA LEU A 32 -6.56 17.68 -4.22
C LEU A 32 -6.09 18.18 -5.59
N GLY A 33 -6.55 17.58 -6.68
CA GLY A 33 -6.25 17.98 -8.06
C GLY A 33 -5.04 17.31 -8.69
N ALA A 34 -4.53 16.21 -8.11
CA ALA A 34 -3.43 15.43 -8.70
C ALA A 34 -3.86 14.72 -9.99
N ASP A 35 -2.91 14.57 -10.91
CA ASP A 35 -3.06 13.74 -12.10
C ASP A 35 -2.61 12.30 -11.78
N VAL A 36 -3.59 11.44 -11.44
CA VAL A 36 -3.32 10.13 -10.85
C VAL A 36 -3.29 9.02 -11.90
N VAL A 37 -2.22 8.24 -11.89
CA VAL A 37 -2.05 6.98 -12.65
C VAL A 37 -1.99 5.83 -11.66
N CYS A 38 -2.88 4.84 -11.81
CA CYS A 38 -2.93 3.65 -10.95
C CYS A 38 -2.49 2.40 -11.68
N LEU A 39 -1.57 1.63 -11.08
CA LEU A 39 -1.30 0.27 -11.52
C LEU A 39 -2.32 -0.69 -10.93
N VAL A 40 -2.98 -1.45 -11.78
CA VAL A 40 -3.96 -2.48 -11.41
C VAL A 40 -3.53 -3.81 -11.98
N ARG A 41 -3.19 -4.77 -11.11
CA ARG A 41 -2.85 -6.14 -11.51
C ARG A 41 -4.13 -6.95 -11.76
N ASP A 42 -4.93 -7.07 -10.72
CA ASP A 42 -6.16 -7.85 -10.76
C ASP A 42 -7.38 -6.94 -10.73
N TRP A 43 -8.41 -7.33 -11.49
CA TRP A 43 -9.67 -6.61 -11.45
C TRP A 43 -10.44 -7.01 -10.19
N VAL A 44 -10.65 -6.05 -9.29
CA VAL A 44 -11.37 -6.22 -8.02
C VAL A 44 -12.65 -5.37 -8.07
N PRO A 45 -13.78 -5.92 -8.53
CA PRO A 45 -15.03 -5.14 -8.72
C PRO A 45 -15.54 -4.44 -7.46
N ALA A 46 -15.30 -5.04 -6.29
CA ALA A 46 -15.70 -4.48 -5.00
C ALA A 46 -14.72 -3.43 -4.44
N SER A 47 -13.62 -3.15 -5.14
CA SER A 47 -12.69 -2.08 -4.75
C SER A 47 -13.35 -0.71 -4.97
N GLU A 48 -13.20 0.19 -4.01
CA GLU A 48 -13.65 1.59 -4.11
C GLU A 48 -13.09 2.31 -5.36
N LEU A 49 -11.90 1.94 -5.83
CA LEU A 49 -11.31 2.47 -7.05
C LEU A 49 -12.08 2.05 -8.31
N LEU A 50 -12.53 0.79 -8.37
CA LEU A 50 -13.10 0.17 -9.57
C LEU A 50 -14.64 0.04 -9.50
N ALA A 51 -15.23 0.21 -8.33
CA ALA A 51 -16.66 0.13 -8.13
C ALA A 51 -17.41 1.18 -8.97
N GLY A 52 -18.56 0.79 -9.47
CA GLY A 52 -19.41 1.69 -10.27
C GLY A 52 -20.04 2.83 -9.48
N THR A 53 -20.25 2.62 -8.17
CA THR A 53 -20.70 3.59 -7.17
C THR A 53 -19.89 3.39 -5.92
N THR A 54 -19.49 4.48 -5.29
CA THR A 54 -18.84 4.43 -3.98
C THR A 54 -19.87 4.22 -2.89
N THR A 55 -19.48 3.64 -1.75
CA THR A 55 -20.37 3.37 -0.61
C THR A 55 -21.01 4.64 -0.01
N ASP A 56 -20.38 5.80 -0.20
CA ASP A 56 -20.88 7.10 0.22
C ASP A 56 -21.62 7.88 -0.87
N GLY A 57 -21.88 7.26 -2.04
CA GLY A 57 -22.56 7.89 -3.16
C GLY A 57 -21.71 8.90 -3.95
N SER A 58 -20.42 9.03 -3.65
CA SER A 58 -19.53 9.94 -4.38
C SER A 58 -19.22 9.45 -5.80
N ALA A 59 -18.72 10.33 -6.66
CA ALA A 59 -18.48 10.02 -8.07
C ALA A 59 -17.40 8.96 -8.27
N LYS A 60 -17.57 8.11 -9.29
CA LYS A 60 -16.63 7.07 -9.71
C LYS A 60 -15.21 7.57 -9.82
N LEU A 61 -14.28 6.93 -9.13
CA LEU A 61 -12.85 7.25 -9.22
C LEU A 61 -12.25 6.80 -10.56
N ALA A 62 -12.71 5.66 -11.09
CA ALA A 62 -12.15 5.09 -12.32
C ALA A 62 -12.21 6.02 -13.54
N GLY A 63 -13.18 6.95 -13.59
CA GLY A 63 -13.24 7.95 -14.66
C GLY A 63 -12.35 9.18 -14.45
N LYS A 64 -11.73 9.31 -13.27
CA LYS A 64 -10.88 10.44 -12.89
C LYS A 64 -9.40 10.07 -12.79
N VAL A 65 -9.07 8.81 -12.96
CA VAL A 65 -7.70 8.29 -12.88
C VAL A 65 -7.36 7.50 -14.14
N ARG A 66 -6.08 7.51 -14.53
CA ARG A 66 -5.58 6.65 -15.60
C ARG A 66 -5.22 5.28 -15.00
N ILE A 67 -5.74 4.21 -15.62
CA ILE A 67 -5.47 2.84 -15.18
C ILE A 67 -4.51 2.17 -16.14
N VAL A 68 -3.38 1.72 -15.60
CA VAL A 68 -2.42 0.86 -16.30
C VAL A 68 -2.55 -0.55 -15.73
N ARG A 69 -2.70 -1.54 -16.61
CA ARG A 69 -2.74 -2.95 -16.20
C ARG A 69 -1.34 -3.55 -16.21
N GLY A 70 -1.00 -4.25 -15.13
CA GLY A 70 0.27 -4.95 -15.01
C GLY A 70 0.66 -5.31 -13.60
N ASP A 71 1.82 -5.94 -13.50
CA ASP A 71 2.40 -6.39 -12.23
C ASP A 71 3.60 -5.52 -11.85
N ILE A 72 3.76 -5.19 -10.58
CA ILE A 72 4.91 -4.42 -10.06
C ILE A 72 6.26 -5.11 -10.28
N ARG A 73 6.26 -6.43 -10.50
CA ARG A 73 7.46 -7.21 -10.79
C ARG A 73 8.01 -6.99 -12.19
N ASP A 74 7.20 -6.45 -13.10
CA ASP A 74 7.60 -6.07 -14.45
C ASP A 74 8.28 -4.70 -14.43
N GLN A 75 9.61 -4.72 -14.32
CA GLN A 75 10.42 -3.50 -14.28
C GLN A 75 10.30 -2.68 -15.58
N ALA A 76 10.24 -3.32 -16.73
CA ALA A 76 10.11 -2.61 -18.01
C ALA A 76 8.77 -1.86 -18.09
N LEU A 77 7.70 -2.46 -17.56
CA LEU A 77 6.41 -1.79 -17.43
C LEU A 77 6.52 -0.58 -16.49
N MET A 78 7.19 -0.72 -15.33
CA MET A 78 7.36 0.38 -14.39
C MET A 78 8.12 1.54 -15.06
N GLU A 79 9.24 1.27 -15.70
CA GLU A 79 10.03 2.28 -16.45
C GLU A 79 9.18 2.97 -17.53
N ARG A 80 8.41 2.21 -18.30
CA ARG A 80 7.52 2.74 -19.34
C ARG A 80 6.46 3.67 -18.74
N VAL A 81 5.79 3.26 -17.68
CA VAL A 81 4.75 4.08 -17.04
C VAL A 81 5.31 5.38 -16.49
N LEU A 82 6.46 5.32 -15.81
CA LEU A 82 7.08 6.53 -15.27
C LEU A 82 7.48 7.53 -16.37
N GLY A 83 7.95 7.03 -17.54
CA GLY A 83 8.28 7.85 -18.68
C GLY A 83 7.07 8.37 -19.44
N GLU A 84 6.12 7.49 -19.81
CA GLU A 84 4.95 7.82 -20.62
C GLU A 84 4.04 8.87 -19.98
N TYR A 85 3.89 8.79 -18.64
CA TYR A 85 3.05 9.73 -17.88
C TYR A 85 3.86 10.82 -17.17
N GLU A 86 5.16 10.95 -17.47
CA GLU A 86 6.07 11.95 -16.87
C GLU A 86 5.96 12.03 -15.33
N ILE A 87 5.89 10.90 -14.67
CA ILE A 87 5.60 10.79 -13.24
C ILE A 87 6.63 11.56 -12.40
N ASP A 88 6.15 12.44 -11.54
CA ASP A 88 6.92 13.22 -10.56
C ASP A 88 6.91 12.55 -9.17
N THR A 89 5.77 11.96 -8.78
CA THR A 89 5.58 11.39 -7.45
C THR A 89 5.12 9.93 -7.55
N VAL A 90 5.72 9.06 -6.74
CA VAL A 90 5.38 7.63 -6.68
C VAL A 90 4.94 7.26 -5.27
N VAL A 91 3.78 6.60 -5.15
CA VAL A 91 3.31 6.00 -3.89
C VAL A 91 3.15 4.49 -4.10
N HIS A 92 4.07 3.74 -3.51
CA HIS A 92 4.12 2.28 -3.64
C HIS A 92 3.45 1.61 -2.44
N LEU A 93 2.17 1.20 -2.63
CA LEU A 93 1.36 0.51 -1.62
C LEU A 93 1.08 -0.95 -1.99
N ALA A 94 1.38 -1.36 -3.22
CA ALA A 94 1.11 -2.72 -3.67
C ALA A 94 1.95 -3.74 -2.89
N ALA A 95 1.28 -4.69 -2.27
CA ALA A 95 1.90 -5.79 -1.54
C ALA A 95 0.91 -6.96 -1.40
N GLN A 96 1.43 -8.16 -1.21
CA GLN A 96 0.67 -9.27 -0.65
C GLN A 96 0.67 -9.10 0.88
N THR A 97 -0.50 -8.82 1.48
CA THR A 97 -0.61 -8.42 2.90
C THR A 97 -1.32 -9.45 3.79
N ILE A 98 -1.76 -10.57 3.22
CA ILE A 98 -2.51 -11.58 3.96
C ILE A 98 -1.53 -12.61 4.53
N VAL A 99 -1.29 -12.57 5.84
CA VAL A 99 -0.34 -13.44 6.55
C VAL A 99 -0.61 -14.93 6.27
N GLY A 100 -1.88 -15.34 6.27
CA GLY A 100 -2.24 -16.73 5.96
C GLY A 100 -1.86 -17.18 4.53
N ILE A 101 -1.83 -16.27 3.55
CA ILE A 101 -1.31 -16.54 2.21
C ILE A 101 0.21 -16.60 2.24
N ALA A 102 0.86 -15.65 2.91
CA ALA A 102 2.31 -15.61 3.03
C ALA A 102 2.87 -16.90 3.64
N ASN A 103 2.22 -17.43 4.68
CA ASN A 103 2.65 -18.67 5.32
C ASN A 103 2.45 -19.91 4.43
N ARG A 104 1.42 -19.93 3.57
CA ARG A 104 1.16 -21.05 2.64
C ARG A 104 1.98 -20.98 1.36
N ASN A 105 2.29 -19.77 0.91
CA ASN A 105 3.07 -19.52 -0.31
C ASN A 105 4.04 -18.36 -0.09
N PRO A 106 5.16 -18.59 0.62
CA PRO A 106 6.13 -17.53 0.91
C PRO A 106 6.80 -16.98 -0.36
N ILE A 107 7.03 -17.82 -1.37
CA ILE A 107 7.68 -17.38 -2.61
C ILE A 107 6.87 -16.29 -3.29
N SER A 108 5.56 -16.48 -3.48
CA SER A 108 4.72 -15.45 -4.11
C SER A 108 4.70 -14.13 -3.32
N THR A 109 4.83 -14.22 -1.99
CA THR A 109 4.93 -13.04 -1.11
C THR A 109 6.27 -12.33 -1.29
N PHE A 110 7.38 -13.08 -1.35
CA PHE A 110 8.71 -12.51 -1.56
C PHE A 110 8.85 -11.90 -2.96
N GLU A 111 8.37 -12.57 -4.00
CA GLU A 111 8.33 -12.02 -5.35
C GLU A 111 7.53 -10.71 -5.40
N THR A 112 6.33 -10.70 -4.83
CA THR A 112 5.50 -9.50 -4.85
C THR A 112 6.11 -8.38 -4.00
N ASN A 113 6.47 -8.65 -2.75
CA ASN A 113 6.83 -7.61 -1.81
C ASN A 113 8.30 -7.18 -1.92
N ILE A 114 9.21 -8.10 -2.22
CA ILE A 114 10.64 -7.80 -2.31
C ILE A 114 11.00 -7.44 -3.75
N GLN A 115 10.75 -8.35 -4.71
CA GLN A 115 11.04 -8.10 -6.11
C GLN A 115 10.23 -6.92 -6.65
N GLY A 116 8.92 -6.86 -6.36
CA GLY A 116 8.09 -5.74 -6.78
C GLY A 116 8.60 -4.41 -6.26
N THR A 117 9.06 -4.35 -4.99
CA THR A 117 9.63 -3.13 -4.42
C THR A 117 10.92 -2.72 -5.13
N TRP A 118 11.89 -3.63 -5.35
CA TRP A 118 13.10 -3.21 -6.06
C TRP A 118 12.84 -2.82 -7.52
N SER A 119 11.88 -3.47 -8.19
CA SER A 119 11.52 -3.10 -9.57
C SER A 119 10.98 -1.67 -9.64
N VAL A 120 10.12 -1.28 -8.69
CA VAL A 120 9.62 0.10 -8.59
C VAL A 120 10.75 1.07 -8.24
N LEU A 121 11.59 0.75 -7.25
CA LEU A 121 12.71 1.61 -6.84
C LEU A 121 13.72 1.81 -7.97
N GLU A 122 14.05 0.75 -8.71
CA GLU A 122 15.00 0.85 -9.83
C GLU A 122 14.42 1.65 -10.99
N ALA A 123 13.15 1.49 -11.31
CA ALA A 123 12.47 2.32 -12.29
C ALA A 123 12.49 3.80 -11.88
N CYS A 124 12.22 4.10 -10.60
CA CYS A 124 12.32 5.45 -10.08
C CYS A 124 13.74 6.01 -10.19
N ARG A 125 14.76 5.22 -9.84
CA ARG A 125 16.17 5.63 -9.92
C ARG A 125 16.59 6.00 -11.35
N ARG A 126 16.06 5.28 -12.34
CA ARG A 126 16.34 5.54 -13.77
C ARG A 126 15.53 6.69 -14.35
N SER A 127 14.44 7.07 -13.70
CA SER A 127 13.58 8.15 -14.19
C SER A 127 14.17 9.52 -13.86
N PRO A 128 14.37 10.41 -14.86
CA PRO A 128 14.84 11.77 -14.61
C PRO A 128 13.75 12.70 -14.04
N LYS A 129 12.51 12.25 -13.98
CA LYS A 129 11.34 13.06 -13.59
C LYS A 129 10.91 12.83 -12.16
N VAL A 130 11.13 11.64 -11.60
CA VAL A 130 10.67 11.28 -10.25
C VAL A 130 11.43 12.07 -9.20
N LYS A 131 10.69 12.80 -8.36
CA LYS A 131 11.22 13.69 -7.30
C LYS A 131 10.84 13.25 -5.91
N GLN A 132 9.80 12.42 -5.78
CA GLN A 132 9.30 12.00 -4.48
C GLN A 132 8.77 10.57 -4.56
N ILE A 133 9.15 9.76 -3.57
CA ILE A 133 8.74 8.38 -3.49
C ILE A 133 8.34 8.05 -2.06
N VAL A 134 7.19 7.40 -1.90
CA VAL A 134 6.75 6.83 -0.63
C VAL A 134 6.59 5.33 -0.81
N VAL A 135 7.20 4.54 0.06
CA VAL A 135 7.08 3.08 0.08
C VAL A 135 6.42 2.65 1.39
N ALA A 136 5.30 1.95 1.27
CA ALA A 136 4.61 1.41 2.44
C ALA A 136 5.28 0.12 2.94
N SER A 137 5.95 0.22 4.08
CA SER A 137 6.35 -0.91 4.91
C SER A 137 5.22 -1.24 5.93
N SER A 138 5.58 -1.74 7.10
CA SER A 138 4.65 -2.11 8.16
C SER A 138 5.39 -2.11 9.51
N ASP A 139 4.66 -1.96 10.61
CA ASP A 139 5.10 -2.27 11.96
C ASP A 139 5.63 -3.72 12.08
N LYS A 140 5.13 -4.62 11.24
CA LYS A 140 5.57 -6.01 11.16
C LYS A 140 7.03 -6.19 10.73
N ALA A 141 7.62 -5.17 10.12
CA ALA A 141 9.05 -5.18 9.80
C ALA A 141 9.96 -5.21 11.04
N TYR A 142 9.46 -4.75 12.18
CA TYR A 142 10.18 -4.81 13.47
C TYR A 142 10.21 -6.21 14.08
N GLY A 143 9.35 -7.14 13.63
CA GLY A 143 9.19 -8.44 14.26
C GLY A 143 8.47 -8.37 15.61
N ASP A 144 8.72 -9.35 16.46
CA ASP A 144 8.26 -9.33 17.85
C ASP A 144 9.39 -8.78 18.75
N CYS A 145 9.12 -7.67 19.44
CA CYS A 145 10.07 -7.00 20.30
C CYS A 145 9.47 -6.82 21.70
N ASP A 146 10.26 -7.10 22.72
CA ASP A 146 9.85 -6.97 24.14
C ASP A 146 9.74 -5.51 24.59
N THR A 147 10.40 -4.59 23.88
CA THR A 147 10.37 -3.16 24.21
C THR A 147 9.37 -2.44 23.32
N LEU A 148 8.34 -1.86 23.93
CA LEU A 148 7.31 -1.08 23.27
C LEU A 148 7.22 0.32 23.91
N PRO A 149 6.80 1.35 23.16
CA PRO A 149 6.45 1.33 21.73
C PRO A 149 7.67 1.20 20.83
N TYR A 150 7.45 0.74 19.57
CA TYR A 150 8.46 0.83 18.53
C TYR A 150 8.75 2.29 18.16
N ASP A 151 9.99 2.56 17.83
CA ASP A 151 10.40 3.82 17.19
C ASP A 151 11.24 3.53 15.91
N GLU A 152 11.65 4.58 15.23
CA GLU A 152 12.38 4.45 13.97
C GLU A 152 13.78 3.84 14.13
N THR A 153 14.31 3.79 15.36
CA THR A 153 15.62 3.19 15.69
C THR A 153 15.53 1.71 16.01
N THR A 154 14.31 1.20 16.30
CA THR A 154 14.08 -0.22 16.57
C THR A 154 14.57 -1.07 15.40
N PRO A 155 15.40 -2.11 15.66
CA PRO A 155 15.89 -3.01 14.61
C PRO A 155 14.76 -3.67 13.80
N LEU A 156 15.04 -3.94 12.52
CA LEU A 156 14.14 -4.73 11.68
C LEU A 156 14.47 -6.20 11.87
N ASP A 157 13.56 -6.95 12.46
CA ASP A 157 13.74 -8.36 12.82
C ASP A 157 12.48 -9.20 12.51
N GLY A 158 11.92 -9.03 11.32
CA GLY A 158 10.81 -9.85 10.85
C GLY A 158 11.21 -11.33 10.73
N ILE A 159 10.38 -12.25 11.24
CA ILE A 159 10.64 -13.70 11.24
C ILE A 159 9.66 -14.43 10.32
N ASN A 160 8.37 -14.08 10.38
CA ASN A 160 7.37 -14.71 9.50
C ASN A 160 7.51 -14.22 8.06
N PRO A 161 7.08 -14.99 7.04
CA PRO A 161 7.31 -14.63 5.64
C PRO A 161 6.84 -13.23 5.26
N TYR A 162 5.68 -12.79 5.75
CA TYR A 162 5.21 -11.43 5.51
C TYR A 162 6.12 -10.39 6.19
N ASP A 163 6.47 -10.61 7.44
CA ASP A 163 7.29 -9.71 8.25
C ASP A 163 8.69 -9.57 7.63
N VAL A 164 9.33 -10.70 7.26
CA VAL A 164 10.59 -10.74 6.50
C VAL A 164 10.48 -9.94 5.20
N SER A 165 9.39 -10.12 4.45
CA SER A 165 9.21 -9.39 3.19
C SER A 165 9.16 -7.88 3.39
N LYS A 166 8.58 -7.40 4.50
CA LYS A 166 8.50 -5.98 4.85
C LYS A 166 9.84 -5.45 5.37
N SER A 167 10.57 -6.22 6.17
CA SER A 167 11.95 -5.89 6.58
C SER A 167 12.87 -5.75 5.36
N CYS A 168 12.79 -6.68 4.41
CA CYS A 168 13.55 -6.61 3.16
C CYS A 168 13.20 -5.38 2.32
N SER A 169 11.90 -5.08 2.15
CA SER A 169 11.46 -3.90 1.41
C SER A 169 11.96 -2.60 2.03
N ASP A 170 11.96 -2.52 3.37
CA ASP A 170 12.46 -1.37 4.12
C ASP A 170 13.99 -1.21 3.95
N LEU A 171 14.75 -2.30 4.09
CA LEU A 171 16.19 -2.32 3.88
C LEU A 171 16.58 -1.93 2.45
N LEU A 172 15.85 -2.43 1.43
CA LEU A 172 16.04 -2.03 0.04
C LEU A 172 15.78 -0.53 -0.14
N THR A 173 14.67 -0.02 0.37
CA THR A 173 14.32 1.41 0.28
C THR A 173 15.40 2.28 0.90
N ARG A 174 15.88 1.90 2.09
CA ARG A 174 16.99 2.61 2.77
C ARG A 174 18.30 2.54 1.99
N SER A 175 18.58 1.40 1.36
CA SER A 175 19.76 1.25 0.50
C SER A 175 19.69 2.19 -0.72
N TYR A 176 18.55 2.24 -1.41
CA TYR A 176 18.37 3.14 -2.56
C TYR A 176 18.49 4.62 -2.15
N ALA A 177 17.91 5.00 -1.02
CA ALA A 177 18.04 6.35 -0.50
C ALA A 177 19.51 6.72 -0.21
N LYS A 178 20.25 5.83 0.49
CA LYS A 178 21.62 6.13 0.93
C LYS A 178 22.66 5.96 -0.16
N SER A 179 22.57 4.93 -0.98
CA SER A 179 23.58 4.60 -1.99
C SER A 179 23.42 5.38 -3.29
N PHE A 180 22.18 5.72 -3.64
CA PHE A 180 21.86 6.38 -4.91
C PHE A 180 21.25 7.78 -4.76
N GLY A 181 21.04 8.25 -3.53
CA GLY A 181 20.42 9.55 -3.28
C GLY A 181 18.95 9.60 -3.71
N LEU A 182 18.27 8.44 -3.80
CA LEU A 182 16.88 8.41 -4.24
C LEU A 182 15.99 9.12 -3.22
N PRO A 183 15.13 10.07 -3.64
CA PRO A 183 14.26 10.84 -2.73
C PRO A 183 13.07 9.99 -2.26
N VAL A 184 13.33 9.00 -1.42
CA VAL A 184 12.35 8.02 -0.96
C VAL A 184 12.24 8.00 0.56
N VAL A 185 11.02 7.86 1.05
CA VAL A 185 10.70 7.62 2.45
C VAL A 185 9.92 6.32 2.61
N THR A 186 10.11 5.64 3.75
CA THR A 186 9.38 4.45 4.12
C THR A 186 8.40 4.78 5.24
N THR A 187 7.16 4.30 5.13
CA THR A 187 6.17 4.38 6.21
C THR A 187 5.98 3.01 6.86
N ARG A 188 6.12 2.92 8.19
CA ARG A 188 5.94 1.68 8.96
C ARG A 188 4.61 1.75 9.71
N CYS A 189 3.53 1.55 8.98
CA CYS A 189 2.20 1.73 9.51
C CYS A 189 1.71 0.48 10.28
N GLY A 190 0.94 0.70 11.34
CA GLY A 190 0.16 -0.33 12.04
C GLY A 190 -1.07 -0.76 11.25
N ASN A 191 -2.15 -1.14 11.94
CA ASN A 191 -3.34 -1.69 11.30
C ASN A 191 -4.31 -0.59 10.86
N PHE A 192 -4.56 -0.48 9.58
CA PHE A 192 -5.62 0.37 9.06
C PHE A 192 -6.97 -0.33 9.11
N TYR A 193 -8.02 0.46 9.36
CA TYR A 193 -9.42 0.04 9.23
C TYR A 193 -10.26 1.16 8.61
N GLY A 194 -11.39 0.81 8.02
CA GLY A 194 -12.33 1.78 7.43
C GLY A 194 -13.18 1.18 6.33
N GLY A 195 -13.97 2.03 5.69
CA GLY A 195 -14.81 1.63 4.56
C GLY A 195 -13.98 1.07 3.41
N GLY A 196 -14.50 0.02 2.77
CA GLY A 196 -13.80 -0.66 1.66
C GLY A 196 -12.77 -1.72 2.10
N ASP A 197 -12.65 -2.06 3.38
CA ASP A 197 -11.82 -3.18 3.82
C ASP A 197 -12.50 -4.52 3.49
N LEU A 198 -11.99 -5.20 2.47
CA LEU A 198 -12.51 -6.48 1.99
C LEU A 198 -11.90 -7.69 2.72
N ASN A 199 -10.99 -7.47 3.66
CA ASN A 199 -10.36 -8.56 4.42
C ASN A 199 -11.15 -8.89 5.70
N TRP A 200 -12.20 -9.68 5.54
CA TRP A 200 -13.07 -10.13 6.64
C TRP A 200 -12.35 -10.96 7.73
N ASN A 201 -11.09 -11.32 7.54
CA ASN A 201 -10.28 -11.96 8.58
C ASN A 201 -9.68 -10.96 9.57
N ARG A 202 -9.73 -9.66 9.27
CA ARG A 202 -9.32 -8.62 10.23
C ARG A 202 -10.41 -8.40 11.27
N ILE A 203 -9.98 -8.06 12.49
CA ILE A 203 -10.90 -7.99 13.63
C ILE A 203 -12.01 -6.94 13.43
N VAL A 204 -11.69 -5.75 12.93
CA VAL A 204 -12.69 -4.69 12.76
C VAL A 204 -13.75 -5.05 11.72
N PRO A 205 -13.42 -5.31 10.43
CA PRO A 205 -14.43 -5.66 9.44
C PRO A 205 -15.11 -6.99 9.75
N GLY A 206 -14.38 -7.98 10.28
CA GLY A 206 -14.96 -9.27 10.66
C GLY A 206 -15.99 -9.15 11.80
N THR A 207 -15.71 -8.34 12.81
CA THR A 207 -16.66 -8.08 13.91
C THR A 207 -17.91 -7.36 13.40
N ILE A 208 -17.74 -6.30 12.59
CA ILE A 208 -18.88 -5.58 11.99
C ILE A 208 -19.76 -6.53 11.18
N ARG A 209 -19.15 -7.35 10.32
CA ARG A 209 -19.87 -8.34 9.52
C ARG A 209 -20.66 -9.32 10.39
N SER A 210 -20.03 -9.86 11.44
CA SER A 210 -20.69 -10.81 12.35
C SER A 210 -21.90 -10.16 13.03
N VAL A 211 -21.75 -8.94 13.55
CA VAL A 211 -22.85 -8.21 14.19
C VAL A 211 -23.99 -7.93 13.23
N LEU A 212 -23.70 -7.51 11.98
CA LEU A 212 -24.73 -7.28 10.96
C LEU A 212 -25.50 -8.54 10.58
N ASN A 213 -24.85 -9.71 10.68
CA ASN A 213 -25.47 -11.02 10.42
C ASN A 213 -26.14 -11.63 11.65
N ASN A 214 -26.16 -10.94 12.80
CA ASN A 214 -26.58 -11.48 14.11
C ASN A 214 -25.77 -12.72 14.53
N GLU A 215 -24.49 -12.77 14.16
CA GLU A 215 -23.55 -13.81 14.53
C GLU A 215 -22.63 -13.32 15.68
N ARG A 216 -22.17 -14.24 16.53
CA ARG A 216 -21.18 -13.90 17.54
C ARG A 216 -19.82 -13.67 16.88
N PRO A 217 -19.14 -12.51 17.07
CA PRO A 217 -17.79 -12.31 16.61
C PRO A 217 -16.81 -13.34 17.17
N VAL A 218 -15.89 -13.82 16.33
CA VAL A 218 -14.89 -14.82 16.70
C VAL A 218 -13.51 -14.15 16.74
N ILE A 219 -12.93 -14.07 17.95
CA ILE A 219 -11.53 -13.70 18.14
C ILE A 219 -10.69 -14.97 18.00
N ARG A 220 -9.72 -14.95 17.07
CA ARG A 220 -8.90 -16.13 16.74
C ARG A 220 -7.61 -16.24 17.55
N SER A 221 -7.47 -15.43 18.58
CA SER A 221 -6.37 -15.43 19.54
C SER A 221 -6.93 -15.48 20.96
N ASP A 222 -6.06 -15.43 21.96
CA ASP A 222 -6.43 -15.30 23.36
C ASP A 222 -6.96 -13.89 23.73
N GLY A 223 -6.89 -12.92 22.79
CA GLY A 223 -7.36 -11.56 23.01
C GLY A 223 -6.38 -10.63 23.72
N THR A 224 -5.16 -11.07 24.01
CA THR A 224 -4.16 -10.30 24.77
C THR A 224 -3.29 -9.40 23.91
N PHE A 225 -3.27 -9.59 22.59
CA PHE A 225 -2.44 -8.80 21.70
C PHE A 225 -2.81 -7.32 21.68
N ILE A 226 -1.85 -6.45 21.95
CA ILE A 226 -1.96 -5.01 21.77
C ILE A 226 -1.65 -4.69 20.30
N ARG A 227 -2.46 -3.82 19.68
CA ARG A 227 -2.32 -3.42 18.29
C ARG A 227 -2.69 -1.96 18.11
N ASP A 228 -1.93 -1.24 17.31
CA ASP A 228 -2.29 0.09 16.84
C ASP A 228 -3.30 0.00 15.72
N TYR A 229 -4.33 0.85 15.78
CA TYR A 229 -5.37 0.94 14.77
C TYR A 229 -5.50 2.38 14.31
N PHE A 230 -5.42 2.57 12.97
CA PHE A 230 -5.61 3.86 12.33
C PHE A 230 -6.87 3.83 11.48
N TYR A 231 -7.73 4.82 11.66
CA TYR A 231 -8.80 5.06 10.71
C TYR A 231 -8.20 5.55 9.41
N VAL A 232 -8.69 5.02 8.28
CA VAL A 232 -8.02 5.15 6.98
C VAL A 232 -8.12 6.53 6.35
N GLU A 233 -9.05 7.38 6.79
CA GLU A 233 -9.30 8.73 6.29
C GLU A 233 -8.30 9.79 6.78
#